data_f2d7405a2fc62085e5b298a1f08141be
#
_entry.id   f2d7405a2fc62085e5b298a1f08141be
#
_cell.length_a   1.000
_cell.length_b   1.000
_cell.length_c   1.000
_cell.angle_alpha   90.00
_cell.angle_beta   90.00
_cell.angle_gamma   90.00
#
_symmetry.space_group_name_H-M   'P 1'
#
loop_
_entity.id
_entity.type
_entity.pdbx_description
1 polymer ?
#
loop_
_entity_poly.entity_id
_entity_poly.type
_entity_poly.pdbx_seq_one_letter_code
_entity_poly.pdbx_strand_id
1 'polypeptide(L)'
;AIRDDRRSTLTALLIGIGVFLALATAVFFNPNGIQAVLDNAASWFRVTPDSLGWVHYPSVALVYGTLVVALALIGGVWFLRQRNLFVLFLLLWFVAILLVMELTQARPASGIVTVMLPLILIAGMTLGSFLDAVRREGRWSAEGLYLLISLPFLVGPAFQIASYVGLPTAQPDQTWRLLLIVGLFGVFIGFITWAFGAWQGRGAAWRGLGLLGLILLGLWWVRTSALVNYPTTLMPQEFIGGPRSSEDVPRVADDILALTVDRFGARQSQPIALDRHLSPVFEWYLRWSSQLELRNNVIGSTAPQLLALLPTDGQPPAAPAGYAGQAGRFRYAWTPAGLDGRGWLRWLIFREAPSKPPTIERFVWFSRPARD
;
A
#
# COMPACT_ATOMS: atom_id res chain seq x y z
N ALA A 1 -0.19 20.58 -43.27
CA ALA A 1 -0.66 20.01 -42.01
C ALA A 1 0.40 19.13 -41.33
N ILE A 2 0.99 18.11 -42.00
CA ILE A 2 1.95 17.17 -41.39
C ILE A 2 3.29 17.85 -40.97
N ARG A 3 3.69 18.92 -41.63
CA ARG A 3 4.96 19.64 -41.35
C ARG A 3 4.87 20.58 -40.14
N ASP A 4 3.69 21.15 -39.87
CA ASP A 4 3.45 21.99 -38.69
C ASP A 4 3.36 21.14 -37.42
N ASP A 5 2.79 19.94 -37.50
CA ASP A 5 2.66 18.99 -36.41
C ASP A 5 4.05 18.52 -35.92
N ARG A 6 5.02 18.31 -36.81
CA ARG A 6 6.36 17.91 -36.43
C ARG A 6 7.16 18.99 -35.69
N ARG A 7 6.98 20.27 -36.04
CA ARG A 7 7.62 21.38 -35.34
C ARG A 7 7.00 21.58 -33.95
N SER A 8 5.70 21.51 -33.87
CA SER A 8 4.96 21.57 -32.61
C SER A 8 5.36 20.44 -31.65
N THR A 9 5.47 19.22 -32.16
CA THR A 9 5.92 18.05 -31.38
C THR A 9 7.36 18.20 -30.88
N LEU A 10 8.28 18.67 -31.75
CA LEU A 10 9.66 18.94 -31.36
C LEU A 10 9.78 20.03 -30.29
N THR A 11 9.01 21.10 -30.43
CA THR A 11 8.99 22.19 -29.44
C THR A 11 8.45 21.69 -28.09
N ALA A 12 7.37 20.91 -28.09
CA ALA A 12 6.82 20.32 -26.88
C ALA A 12 7.82 19.36 -26.20
N LEU A 13 8.55 18.55 -26.99
CA LEU A 13 9.59 17.67 -26.48
C LEU A 13 10.75 18.45 -25.84
N LEU A 14 11.24 19.49 -26.50
CA LEU A 14 12.31 20.35 -25.97
C LEU A 14 11.91 21.06 -24.67
N ILE A 15 10.69 21.59 -24.62
CA ILE A 15 10.14 22.18 -23.38
C ILE A 15 10.06 21.14 -22.29
N GLY A 16 9.55 19.93 -22.60
CA GLY A 16 9.45 18.82 -21.65
C GLY A 16 10.83 18.42 -21.08
N ILE A 17 11.84 18.27 -21.94
CA ILE A 17 13.20 17.97 -21.52
C ILE A 17 13.77 19.13 -20.67
N GLY A 18 13.56 20.37 -21.05
CA GLY A 18 14.02 21.55 -20.30
C GLY A 18 13.41 21.63 -18.89
N VAL A 19 12.10 21.40 -18.78
CA VAL A 19 11.40 21.33 -17.49
C VAL A 19 11.89 20.16 -16.65
N PHE A 20 12.07 18.99 -17.25
CA PHE A 20 12.61 17.81 -16.57
C PHE A 20 14.01 18.09 -16.00
N LEU A 21 14.93 18.63 -16.80
CA LEU A 21 16.27 18.97 -16.36
C LEU A 21 16.26 20.03 -15.24
N ALA A 22 15.42 21.05 -15.38
CA ALA A 22 15.29 22.08 -14.34
C ALA A 22 14.79 21.48 -13.01
N LEU A 23 13.78 20.62 -13.05
CA LEU A 23 13.28 19.95 -11.84
C LEU A 23 14.27 18.96 -11.25
N ALA A 24 14.91 18.12 -12.11
CA ALA A 24 15.88 17.12 -11.66
C ALA A 24 17.11 17.74 -10.97
N THR A 25 17.53 18.92 -11.44
CA THR A 25 18.71 19.62 -10.90
C THR A 25 18.36 20.73 -9.91
N ALA A 26 17.11 20.81 -9.44
CA ALA A 26 16.64 21.92 -8.62
C ALA A 26 16.99 23.29 -9.24
N VAL A 27 16.62 23.52 -10.50
CA VAL A 27 16.92 24.72 -11.30
C VAL A 27 18.44 24.94 -11.40
N PHE A 28 19.19 23.86 -11.68
CA PHE A 28 20.66 23.84 -11.85
C PHE A 28 21.49 24.08 -10.58
N PHE A 29 20.88 24.20 -9.42
CA PHE A 29 21.60 24.32 -8.14
C PHE A 29 22.22 22.99 -7.66
N ASN A 30 21.69 21.85 -8.11
CA ASN A 30 22.19 20.53 -7.74
C ASN A 30 22.45 19.66 -8.98
N PRO A 31 23.67 19.69 -9.56
CA PRO A 31 24.01 18.87 -10.71
C PRO A 31 23.93 17.36 -10.47
N ASN A 32 24.11 16.92 -9.19
CA ASN A 32 24.00 15.51 -8.81
C ASN A 32 22.57 14.99 -8.85
N GLY A 33 21.57 15.87 -9.00
CA GLY A 33 20.18 15.48 -9.14
C GLY A 33 19.90 14.58 -10.34
N ILE A 34 20.64 14.73 -11.43
CA ILE A 34 20.53 13.84 -12.61
C ILE A 34 20.98 12.43 -12.24
N GLN A 35 22.10 12.29 -11.52
CA GLN A 35 22.57 10.99 -11.03
C GLN A 35 21.52 10.35 -10.10
N ALA A 36 20.94 11.11 -9.19
CA ALA A 36 19.86 10.60 -8.31
C ALA A 36 18.65 10.09 -9.10
N VAL A 37 18.29 10.76 -10.21
CA VAL A 37 17.22 10.26 -11.12
C VAL A 37 17.62 8.96 -11.80
N LEU A 38 18.85 8.85 -12.27
CA LEU A 38 19.38 7.63 -12.91
C LEU A 38 19.47 6.48 -11.90
N ASP A 39 19.96 6.74 -10.68
CA ASP A 39 20.03 5.75 -9.60
C ASP A 39 18.63 5.27 -9.18
N ASN A 40 17.66 6.18 -9.13
CA ASN A 40 16.27 5.82 -8.89
C ASN A 40 15.70 4.97 -10.03
N ALA A 41 15.95 5.33 -11.28
CA ALA A 41 15.53 4.52 -12.43
C ALA A 41 16.20 3.13 -12.40
N ALA A 42 17.50 3.04 -12.09
CA ALA A 42 18.21 1.77 -11.92
C ALA A 42 17.64 0.93 -10.76
N SER A 43 17.12 1.58 -9.70
CA SER A 43 16.47 0.87 -8.59
C SER A 43 15.19 0.15 -9.00
N TRP A 44 14.51 0.59 -10.06
CA TRP A 44 13.29 -0.06 -10.57
C TRP A 44 13.54 -1.48 -11.09
N PHE A 45 14.78 -1.79 -11.45
CA PHE A 45 15.18 -3.13 -11.91
C PHE A 45 15.71 -4.03 -10.80
N ARG A 46 15.73 -3.56 -9.55
CA ARG A 46 16.14 -4.36 -8.40
C ARG A 46 14.97 -5.18 -7.88
N VAL A 47 15.19 -6.48 -7.70
CA VAL A 47 14.18 -7.41 -7.16
C VAL A 47 13.85 -7.05 -5.72
N THR A 48 12.57 -6.89 -5.42
CA THR A 48 12.08 -6.79 -4.05
C THR A 48 11.55 -8.15 -3.59
N PRO A 49 12.12 -8.75 -2.55
CA PRO A 49 11.76 -10.11 -2.12
C PRO A 49 10.32 -10.23 -1.59
N ASP A 50 9.70 -9.15 -1.18
CA ASP A 50 8.38 -9.13 -0.53
C ASP A 50 7.20 -8.90 -1.48
N SER A 51 7.42 -8.99 -2.80
CA SER A 51 6.35 -8.79 -3.78
C SER A 51 5.59 -10.09 -4.09
N LEU A 52 4.30 -9.97 -4.44
CA LEU A 52 3.47 -11.07 -4.95
C LEU A 52 3.77 -11.45 -6.41
N GLY A 53 4.90 -11.06 -6.96
CA GLY A 53 5.19 -11.26 -8.39
C GLY A 53 4.21 -10.47 -9.28
N TRP A 54 3.85 -11.00 -10.44
CA TRP A 54 3.00 -10.37 -11.45
C TRP A 54 1.59 -9.96 -10.99
N VAL A 55 1.14 -10.43 -9.84
CA VAL A 55 -0.18 -10.09 -9.28
C VAL A 55 -0.09 -9.05 -8.16
N HIS A 56 1.08 -8.43 -7.94
CA HIS A 56 1.28 -7.49 -6.84
C HIS A 56 0.34 -6.29 -6.94
N TYR A 57 0.46 -5.47 -7.97
CA TYR A 57 -0.38 -4.28 -8.13
C TYR A 57 -1.87 -4.59 -8.34
N PRO A 58 -2.27 -5.59 -9.14
CA PRO A 58 -3.67 -6.01 -9.19
C PRO A 58 -4.23 -6.40 -7.82
N SER A 59 -3.48 -7.13 -6.99
CA SER A 59 -3.92 -7.52 -5.65
C SER A 59 -4.05 -6.32 -4.72
N VAL A 60 -3.06 -5.40 -4.73
CA VAL A 60 -3.13 -4.15 -3.96
C VAL A 60 -4.34 -3.32 -4.40
N ALA A 61 -4.55 -3.15 -5.70
CA ALA A 61 -5.70 -2.41 -6.24
C ALA A 61 -7.04 -3.02 -5.81
N LEU A 62 -7.18 -4.34 -5.87
CA LEU A 62 -8.39 -5.04 -5.44
C LEU A 62 -8.65 -4.91 -3.94
N VAL A 63 -7.63 -5.00 -3.11
CA VAL A 63 -7.77 -4.95 -1.64
C VAL A 63 -8.06 -3.54 -1.15
N TYR A 64 -7.30 -2.55 -1.62
CA TYR A 64 -7.37 -1.17 -1.10
C TYR A 64 -8.21 -0.23 -1.94
N GLY A 65 -8.35 -0.53 -3.23
CA GLY A 65 -9.14 0.23 -4.18
C GLY A 65 -10.42 -0.45 -4.65
N THR A 66 -10.99 -1.38 -3.87
CA THR A 66 -12.14 -2.21 -4.26
C THR A 66 -13.29 -1.39 -4.86
N LEU A 67 -13.67 -0.28 -4.23
CA LEU A 67 -14.71 0.63 -4.73
C LEU A 67 -14.33 1.22 -6.10
N VAL A 68 -13.11 1.72 -6.22
CA VAL A 68 -12.59 2.34 -7.46
C VAL A 68 -12.53 1.31 -8.58
N VAL A 69 -11.99 0.13 -8.30
CA VAL A 69 -11.88 -0.97 -9.27
C VAL A 69 -13.26 -1.42 -9.74
N ALA A 70 -14.22 -1.62 -8.82
CA ALA A 70 -15.59 -2.02 -9.17
C ALA A 70 -16.28 -0.98 -10.06
N LEU A 71 -16.22 0.31 -9.69
CA LEU A 71 -16.80 1.39 -10.49
C LEU A 71 -16.09 1.54 -11.84
N ALA A 72 -14.76 1.41 -11.87
CA ALA A 72 -14.01 1.49 -13.12
C ALA A 72 -14.31 0.33 -14.07
N LEU A 73 -14.52 -0.89 -13.57
CA LEU A 73 -14.92 -2.04 -14.37
C LEU A 73 -16.33 -1.85 -14.97
N ILE A 74 -17.30 -1.46 -14.13
CA ILE A 74 -18.68 -1.20 -14.57
C ILE A 74 -18.69 -0.08 -15.61
N GLY A 75 -18.04 1.06 -15.29
CA GLY A 75 -18.00 2.22 -16.18
C GLY A 75 -17.18 1.97 -17.44
N GLY A 76 -16.06 1.26 -17.32
CA GLY A 76 -15.24 0.86 -18.47
C GLY A 76 -16.06 0.10 -19.51
N VAL A 77 -16.77 -0.95 -19.07
CA VAL A 77 -17.67 -1.73 -19.95
C VAL A 77 -18.78 -0.86 -20.52
N TRP A 78 -19.41 -0.03 -19.70
CA TRP A 78 -20.54 0.80 -20.13
C TRP A 78 -20.12 1.87 -21.15
N PHE A 79 -19.07 2.65 -20.86
CA PHE A 79 -18.58 3.71 -21.73
C PHE A 79 -17.91 3.19 -23.01
N LEU A 80 -17.25 2.01 -22.96
CA LEU A 80 -16.74 1.35 -24.18
C LEU A 80 -17.86 0.98 -25.12
N ARG A 81 -19.01 0.49 -24.63
CA ARG A 81 -20.20 0.22 -25.45
C ARG A 81 -20.74 1.49 -26.11
N GLN A 82 -20.56 2.64 -25.48
CA GLN A 82 -20.90 3.95 -26.03
C GLN A 82 -19.81 4.54 -26.94
N ARG A 83 -18.73 3.80 -27.18
CA ARG A 83 -17.58 4.23 -28.00
C ARG A 83 -16.92 5.51 -27.49
N ASN A 84 -16.84 5.68 -26.17
CA ASN A 84 -16.19 6.83 -25.57
C ASN A 84 -14.67 6.71 -25.69
N LEU A 85 -14.07 7.52 -26.56
CA LEU A 85 -12.62 7.51 -26.83
C LEU A 85 -11.77 7.90 -25.63
N PHE A 86 -12.28 8.77 -24.75
CA PHE A 86 -11.55 9.16 -23.55
C PHE A 86 -11.39 7.99 -22.57
N VAL A 87 -12.46 7.20 -22.38
CA VAL A 87 -12.39 5.99 -21.54
C VAL A 87 -11.48 4.93 -22.16
N LEU A 88 -11.52 4.78 -23.49
CA LEU A 88 -10.56 3.90 -24.20
C LEU A 88 -9.12 4.34 -23.94
N PHE A 89 -8.82 5.63 -24.04
CA PHE A 89 -7.51 6.18 -23.71
C PHE A 89 -7.10 5.88 -22.26
N LEU A 90 -7.99 6.08 -21.29
CA LEU A 90 -7.72 5.78 -19.87
C LEU A 90 -7.43 4.29 -19.63
N LEU A 91 -8.15 3.39 -20.30
CA LEU A 91 -7.92 1.96 -20.20
C LEU A 91 -6.58 1.54 -20.83
N LEU A 92 -6.23 2.10 -21.99
CA LEU A 92 -4.93 1.88 -22.60
C LEU A 92 -3.80 2.42 -21.71
N TRP A 93 -3.99 3.59 -21.13
CA TRP A 93 -3.05 4.16 -20.16
C TRP A 93 -2.89 3.25 -18.93
N PHE A 94 -4.00 2.76 -18.34
CA PHE A 94 -3.96 1.81 -17.24
C PHE A 94 -3.16 0.55 -17.58
N VAL A 95 -3.44 -0.08 -18.74
CA VAL A 95 -2.73 -1.29 -19.20
C VAL A 95 -1.25 -1.01 -19.41
N ALA A 96 -0.90 0.10 -20.05
CA ALA A 96 0.48 0.48 -20.29
C ALA A 96 1.26 0.69 -18.98
N ILE A 97 0.71 1.45 -18.04
CA ILE A 97 1.34 1.66 -16.73
C ILE A 97 1.44 0.35 -15.95
N LEU A 98 0.38 -0.46 -15.93
CA LEU A 98 0.40 -1.74 -15.24
C LEU A 98 1.51 -2.64 -15.79
N LEU A 99 1.64 -2.73 -17.11
CA LEU A 99 2.72 -3.50 -17.76
C LEU A 99 4.10 -2.95 -17.38
N VAL A 100 4.30 -1.63 -17.43
CA VAL A 100 5.58 -1.03 -17.03
C VAL A 100 5.90 -1.33 -15.57
N MET A 101 4.94 -1.18 -14.68
CA MET A 101 5.13 -1.42 -13.25
C MET A 101 5.33 -2.91 -12.91
N GLU A 102 4.70 -3.82 -13.65
CA GLU A 102 4.91 -5.27 -13.45
C GLU A 102 6.23 -5.76 -14.09
N LEU A 103 6.71 -5.11 -15.15
CA LEU A 103 8.03 -5.37 -15.74
C LEU A 103 9.16 -4.85 -14.85
N THR A 104 8.92 -3.81 -14.06
CA THR A 104 9.91 -3.31 -13.10
C THR A 104 9.99 -4.26 -11.90
N GLN A 105 11.20 -4.62 -11.50
CA GLN A 105 11.40 -5.59 -10.42
C GLN A 105 11.28 -4.97 -9.02
N ALA A 106 11.39 -3.66 -8.93
CA ALA A 106 11.44 -2.94 -7.65
C ALA A 106 10.08 -2.71 -6.97
N ARG A 107 8.96 -2.92 -7.60
CA ARG A 107 7.56 -2.83 -7.12
C ARG A 107 7.34 -1.96 -5.87
N PRO A 108 7.70 -0.66 -5.90
CA PRO A 108 7.51 0.20 -4.74
C PRO A 108 6.02 0.37 -4.43
N ALA A 109 5.66 0.43 -3.14
CA ALA A 109 4.27 0.64 -2.72
C ALA A 109 3.64 1.91 -3.31
N SER A 110 4.45 2.96 -3.51
CA SER A 110 4.02 4.22 -4.14
C SER A 110 3.58 4.06 -5.61
N GLY A 111 4.06 3.04 -6.32
CA GLY A 111 3.66 2.75 -7.71
C GLY A 111 2.17 2.49 -7.89
N ILE A 112 1.47 2.05 -6.82
CA ILE A 112 0.03 1.82 -6.87
C ILE A 112 -0.76 3.09 -7.22
N VAL A 113 -0.30 4.26 -6.76
CA VAL A 113 -0.97 5.55 -7.04
C VAL A 113 -1.02 5.82 -8.54
N THR A 114 0.09 5.56 -9.24
CA THR A 114 0.20 5.74 -10.69
C THR A 114 -0.71 4.77 -11.45
N VAL A 115 -0.77 3.51 -11.00
CA VAL A 115 -1.63 2.48 -11.60
C VAL A 115 -3.13 2.79 -11.37
N MET A 116 -3.48 3.31 -10.19
CA MET A 116 -4.86 3.60 -9.82
C MET A 116 -5.41 4.87 -10.47
N LEU A 117 -4.57 5.81 -10.89
CA LEU A 117 -5.01 7.12 -11.40
C LEU A 117 -6.02 7.04 -12.57
N PRO A 118 -5.76 6.30 -13.67
CA PRO A 118 -6.75 6.15 -14.73
C PRO A 118 -8.03 5.45 -14.28
N LEU A 119 -7.95 4.49 -13.36
CA LEU A 119 -9.12 3.84 -12.79
C LEU A 119 -9.97 4.79 -11.95
N ILE A 120 -9.33 5.68 -11.17
CA ILE A 120 -10.02 6.71 -10.37
C ILE A 120 -10.81 7.65 -11.29
N LEU A 121 -10.25 8.05 -12.43
CA LEU A 121 -10.94 8.90 -13.40
C LEU A 121 -12.17 8.19 -13.99
N ILE A 122 -12.06 6.93 -14.40
CA ILE A 122 -13.19 6.15 -14.91
C ILE A 122 -14.24 5.96 -13.82
N ALA A 123 -13.83 5.63 -12.58
CA ALA A 123 -14.72 5.46 -11.44
C ALA A 123 -15.48 6.76 -11.11
N GLY A 124 -14.80 7.91 -11.17
CA GLY A 124 -15.41 9.23 -10.98
C GLY A 124 -16.49 9.54 -12.03
N MET A 125 -16.19 9.25 -13.30
CA MET A 125 -17.18 9.40 -14.39
C MET A 125 -18.39 8.45 -14.19
N THR A 126 -18.13 7.22 -13.77
CA THR A 126 -19.18 6.22 -13.51
C THR A 126 -20.06 6.66 -12.35
N LEU A 127 -19.46 7.08 -11.25
CA LEU A 127 -20.18 7.58 -10.07
C LEU A 127 -21.02 8.81 -10.42
N GLY A 128 -20.43 9.77 -11.13
CA GLY A 128 -21.13 10.98 -11.59
C GLY A 128 -22.35 10.64 -12.42
N SER A 129 -22.19 9.80 -13.45
CA SER A 129 -23.29 9.36 -14.32
C SER A 129 -24.38 8.62 -13.54
N PHE A 130 -24.01 7.78 -12.59
CA PHE A 130 -24.94 7.04 -11.73
C PHE A 130 -25.73 7.98 -10.81
N LEU A 131 -25.05 8.92 -10.14
CA LEU A 131 -25.70 9.90 -9.27
C LEU A 131 -26.62 10.82 -10.05
N ASP A 132 -26.26 11.22 -11.28
CA ASP A 132 -27.12 11.98 -12.16
C ASP A 132 -28.38 11.21 -12.55
N ALA A 133 -28.26 9.90 -12.84
CA ALA A 133 -29.41 9.04 -13.10
C ALA A 133 -30.34 8.93 -11.86
N VAL A 134 -29.76 8.76 -10.67
CA VAL A 134 -30.53 8.74 -9.41
C VAL A 134 -31.23 10.08 -9.17
N ARG A 135 -30.58 11.21 -9.43
CA ARG A 135 -31.17 12.56 -9.23
C ARG A 135 -32.30 12.88 -10.22
N ARG A 136 -32.14 12.48 -11.50
CA ARG A 136 -33.11 12.82 -12.56
C ARG A 136 -34.32 11.91 -12.59
N GLU A 137 -34.10 10.61 -12.39
CA GLU A 137 -35.11 9.58 -12.56
C GLU A 137 -35.55 8.94 -11.26
N GLY A 138 -34.77 9.11 -10.19
CA GLY A 138 -34.99 8.49 -8.90
C GLY A 138 -36.13 9.13 -8.14
N ARG A 139 -36.90 8.28 -7.52
CA ARG A 139 -37.84 8.65 -6.45
C ARG A 139 -37.18 8.21 -5.15
N TRP A 140 -36.59 9.12 -4.41
CA TRP A 140 -35.89 8.80 -3.17
C TRP A 140 -36.68 7.91 -2.20
N SER A 141 -38.02 7.98 -2.25
CA SER A 141 -38.89 7.06 -1.51
C SER A 141 -38.78 5.61 -1.99
N ALA A 142 -38.63 5.38 -3.28
CA ALA A 142 -38.55 4.03 -3.84
C ALA A 142 -37.17 3.40 -3.58
N GLU A 143 -36.08 4.13 -3.93
CA GLU A 143 -34.73 3.65 -3.70
C GLU A 143 -34.42 3.52 -2.19
N GLY A 144 -34.91 4.44 -1.36
CA GLY A 144 -34.81 4.37 0.10
C GLY A 144 -35.55 3.17 0.67
N LEU A 145 -36.74 2.84 0.16
CA LEU A 145 -37.49 1.67 0.55
C LEU A 145 -36.77 0.38 0.14
N TYR A 146 -36.14 0.35 -1.06
CA TYR A 146 -35.33 -0.78 -1.48
C TYR A 146 -34.17 -1.02 -0.50
N LEU A 147 -33.45 0.04 -0.10
CA LEU A 147 -32.38 -0.05 0.88
C LEU A 147 -32.89 -0.52 2.24
N LEU A 148 -34.00 0.01 2.71
CA LEU A 148 -34.60 -0.38 3.99
C LEU A 148 -34.95 -1.87 4.03
N ILE A 149 -35.48 -2.40 2.92
CA ILE A 149 -35.80 -3.83 2.82
C ILE A 149 -34.54 -4.69 2.70
N SER A 150 -33.55 -4.24 1.91
CA SER A 150 -32.39 -5.07 1.55
C SER A 150 -31.30 -5.10 2.63
N LEU A 151 -31.05 -3.98 3.36
CA LEU A 151 -29.98 -3.88 4.35
C LEU A 151 -30.06 -4.93 5.48
N PRO A 152 -31.23 -5.23 6.09
CA PRO A 152 -31.32 -6.25 7.12
C PRO A 152 -30.86 -7.63 6.67
N PHE A 153 -31.11 -7.98 5.39
CA PHE A 153 -30.69 -9.27 4.83
C PHE A 153 -29.19 -9.42 4.64
N LEU A 154 -28.42 -8.35 4.73
CA LEU A 154 -26.95 -8.39 4.64
C LEU A 154 -26.28 -8.61 5.99
N VAL A 155 -26.97 -8.33 7.09
CA VAL A 155 -26.42 -8.51 8.44
C VAL A 155 -26.14 -9.99 8.74
N GLY A 156 -27.03 -10.88 8.33
CA GLY A 156 -26.87 -12.32 8.52
C GLY A 156 -25.60 -12.89 7.86
N PRO A 157 -25.41 -12.72 6.53
CA PRO A 157 -24.19 -13.15 5.87
C PRO A 157 -22.94 -12.52 6.44
N ALA A 158 -22.95 -11.22 6.74
CA ALA A 158 -21.80 -10.54 7.33
C ALA A 158 -21.38 -11.19 8.66
N PHE A 159 -22.37 -11.48 9.53
CA PHE A 159 -22.13 -12.18 10.78
C PHE A 159 -21.60 -13.59 10.58
N GLN A 160 -22.15 -14.35 9.62
CA GLN A 160 -21.70 -15.71 9.33
C GLN A 160 -20.29 -15.74 8.77
N ILE A 161 -19.95 -14.81 7.86
CA ILE A 161 -18.59 -14.70 7.34
C ILE A 161 -17.60 -14.37 8.48
N ALA A 162 -17.95 -13.39 9.32
CA ALA A 162 -17.12 -12.99 10.45
C ALA A 162 -16.91 -14.15 11.44
N SER A 163 -18.00 -14.88 11.77
CA SER A 163 -17.94 -16.04 12.66
C SER A 163 -17.07 -17.16 12.10
N TYR A 164 -17.25 -17.51 10.82
CA TYR A 164 -16.46 -18.55 10.15
C TYR A 164 -14.95 -18.21 10.15
N VAL A 165 -14.63 -16.97 9.84
CA VAL A 165 -13.24 -16.52 9.78
C VAL A 165 -12.61 -16.41 11.16
N GLY A 166 -13.40 -16.11 12.20
CA GLY A 166 -12.97 -16.01 13.59
C GLY A 166 -12.62 -17.36 14.24
N LEU A 167 -13.12 -18.49 13.73
CA LEU A 167 -12.83 -19.80 14.30
C LEU A 167 -11.33 -20.16 14.18
N PRO A 168 -10.73 -20.81 15.19
CA PRO A 168 -9.32 -21.20 15.15
C PRO A 168 -9.03 -22.26 14.06
N THR A 169 -9.91 -23.24 13.90
CA THR A 169 -9.82 -24.31 12.88
C THR A 169 -11.13 -24.42 12.13
N ALA A 170 -11.11 -24.43 10.79
CA ALA A 170 -12.31 -24.67 9.99
C ALA A 170 -12.40 -26.15 9.62
N GLN A 171 -13.55 -26.74 9.87
CA GLN A 171 -13.90 -28.04 9.32
C GLN A 171 -14.44 -27.87 7.88
N PRO A 172 -14.25 -28.84 6.98
CA PRO A 172 -14.77 -28.77 5.61
C PRO A 172 -16.27 -28.46 5.54
N ASP A 173 -17.04 -29.05 6.46
CA ASP A 173 -18.49 -28.84 6.55
C ASP A 173 -18.87 -27.37 6.83
N GLN A 174 -18.05 -26.65 7.57
CA GLN A 174 -18.28 -25.24 7.89
C GLN A 174 -18.09 -24.35 6.66
N THR A 175 -17.11 -24.67 5.82
CA THR A 175 -16.88 -23.96 4.55
C THR A 175 -18.08 -24.13 3.62
N TRP A 176 -18.59 -25.35 3.48
CA TRP A 176 -19.76 -25.61 2.65
C TRP A 176 -21.02 -24.91 3.17
N ARG A 177 -21.27 -24.95 4.48
CA ARG A 177 -22.38 -24.22 5.11
C ARG A 177 -22.29 -22.72 4.88
N LEU A 178 -21.10 -22.13 4.99
CA LEU A 178 -20.89 -20.71 4.70
C LEU A 178 -21.27 -20.39 3.23
N LEU A 179 -20.78 -21.17 2.27
CA LEU A 179 -21.07 -20.96 0.86
C LEU A 179 -22.58 -21.06 0.57
N LEU A 180 -23.27 -22.05 1.19
CA LEU A 180 -24.72 -22.19 1.08
C LEU A 180 -25.46 -20.98 1.63
N ILE A 181 -25.08 -20.50 2.83
CA ILE A 181 -25.71 -19.36 3.47
C ILE A 181 -25.49 -18.10 2.64
N VAL A 182 -24.24 -17.80 2.24
CA VAL A 182 -23.93 -16.63 1.41
C VAL A 182 -24.66 -16.70 0.06
N GLY A 183 -24.69 -17.89 -0.57
CA GLY A 183 -25.42 -18.11 -1.81
C GLY A 183 -26.92 -17.88 -1.64
N LEU A 184 -27.54 -18.41 -0.59
CA LEU A 184 -28.95 -18.20 -0.28
C LEU A 184 -29.30 -16.72 -0.11
N PHE A 185 -28.48 -15.97 0.63
CA PHE A 185 -28.68 -14.52 0.77
C PHE A 185 -28.51 -13.78 -0.57
N GLY A 186 -27.59 -14.22 -1.43
CA GLY A 186 -27.46 -13.71 -2.80
C GLY A 186 -28.73 -13.91 -3.62
N VAL A 187 -29.33 -15.12 -3.53
CA VAL A 187 -30.65 -15.43 -4.15
C VAL A 187 -31.73 -14.53 -3.56
N PHE A 188 -31.75 -14.30 -2.26
CA PHE A 188 -32.74 -13.41 -1.61
C PHE A 188 -32.61 -11.96 -2.11
N ILE A 189 -31.42 -11.41 -2.20
CA ILE A 189 -31.21 -10.05 -2.76
C ILE A 189 -31.64 -10.02 -4.24
N GLY A 190 -31.35 -11.05 -5.01
CA GLY A 190 -31.83 -11.20 -6.39
C GLY A 190 -33.36 -11.21 -6.47
N PHE A 191 -34.00 -11.98 -5.59
CA PHE A 191 -35.47 -12.05 -5.50
C PHE A 191 -36.08 -10.69 -5.08
N ILE A 192 -35.53 -10.04 -4.06
CA ILE A 192 -35.99 -8.70 -3.65
C ILE A 192 -35.85 -7.72 -4.82
N THR A 193 -34.75 -7.75 -5.56
CA THR A 193 -34.52 -6.88 -6.72
C THR A 193 -35.54 -7.15 -7.82
N TRP A 194 -35.83 -8.41 -8.09
CA TRP A 194 -36.83 -8.80 -9.07
C TRP A 194 -38.27 -8.39 -8.66
N ALA A 195 -38.69 -8.70 -7.43
CA ALA A 195 -39.99 -8.36 -6.89
C ALA A 195 -40.17 -6.83 -6.81
N PHE A 196 -39.16 -6.11 -6.36
CA PHE A 196 -39.17 -4.64 -6.34
C PHE A 196 -39.26 -4.06 -7.75
N GLY A 197 -38.55 -4.66 -8.71
CA GLY A 197 -38.65 -4.28 -10.13
C GLY A 197 -40.00 -4.52 -10.75
N ALA A 198 -40.71 -5.56 -10.33
CA ALA A 198 -42.10 -5.82 -10.74
C ALA A 198 -43.10 -4.81 -10.13
N TRP A 199 -42.81 -4.32 -8.91
CA TRP A 199 -43.70 -3.40 -8.19
C TRP A 199 -43.43 -1.91 -8.53
N GLN A 200 -42.16 -1.46 -8.46
CA GLN A 200 -41.77 -0.04 -8.62
C GLN A 200 -41.10 0.26 -9.97
N GLY A 201 -40.94 -0.77 -10.79
CA GLY A 201 -40.27 -0.68 -12.08
C GLY A 201 -38.76 -1.07 -12.04
N ARG A 202 -38.33 -1.67 -13.17
CA ARG A 202 -36.93 -2.18 -13.28
C ARG A 202 -35.87 -1.13 -13.06
N GLY A 203 -36.11 0.12 -13.52
CA GLY A 203 -35.14 1.21 -13.31
C GLY A 203 -34.91 1.54 -11.84
N ALA A 204 -35.99 1.60 -11.02
CA ALA A 204 -35.88 1.83 -9.59
C ALA A 204 -35.16 0.68 -8.88
N ALA A 205 -35.42 -0.57 -9.25
CA ALA A 205 -34.76 -1.74 -8.69
C ALA A 205 -33.22 -1.73 -8.95
N TRP A 206 -32.82 -1.44 -10.19
CA TRP A 206 -31.39 -1.37 -10.55
C TRP A 206 -30.69 -0.19 -9.88
N ARG A 207 -31.33 0.98 -9.76
CA ARG A 207 -30.78 2.11 -9.02
C ARG A 207 -30.65 1.80 -7.52
N GLY A 208 -31.66 1.16 -6.94
CA GLY A 208 -31.63 0.70 -5.54
C GLY A 208 -30.49 -0.30 -5.29
N LEU A 209 -30.34 -1.30 -6.17
CA LEU A 209 -29.22 -2.27 -6.08
C LEU A 209 -27.86 -1.59 -6.24
N GLY A 210 -27.75 -0.62 -7.17
CA GLY A 210 -26.54 0.16 -7.35
C GLY A 210 -26.18 1.00 -6.13
N LEU A 211 -27.17 1.65 -5.50
CA LEU A 211 -26.98 2.38 -4.24
C LEU A 211 -26.56 1.45 -3.10
N LEU A 212 -27.18 0.29 -2.98
CA LEU A 212 -26.81 -0.72 -1.99
C LEU A 212 -25.35 -1.15 -2.18
N GLY A 213 -24.95 -1.49 -3.41
CA GLY A 213 -23.57 -1.83 -3.73
C GLY A 213 -22.59 -0.69 -3.43
N LEU A 214 -22.96 0.55 -3.77
CA LEU A 214 -22.13 1.74 -3.49
C LEU A 214 -21.94 1.96 -1.98
N ILE A 215 -22.99 1.81 -1.17
CA ILE A 215 -22.94 1.92 0.28
C ILE A 215 -22.02 0.84 0.85
N LEU A 216 -22.19 -0.41 0.46
CA LEU A 216 -21.39 -1.53 0.98
C LEU A 216 -19.91 -1.40 0.61
N LEU A 217 -19.62 -1.13 -0.66
CA LEU A 217 -18.25 -0.93 -1.13
C LEU A 217 -17.63 0.35 -0.54
N GLY A 218 -18.44 1.40 -0.35
CA GLY A 218 -18.01 2.63 0.30
C GLY A 218 -17.64 2.41 1.77
N LEU A 219 -18.49 1.72 2.53
CA LEU A 219 -18.20 1.36 3.93
C LEU A 219 -16.95 0.48 4.05
N TRP A 220 -16.82 -0.50 3.14
CA TRP A 220 -15.61 -1.33 3.06
C TRP A 220 -14.36 -0.50 2.78
N TRP A 221 -14.45 0.43 1.82
CA TRP A 221 -13.34 1.29 1.46
C TRP A 221 -12.95 2.26 2.58
N VAL A 222 -13.92 2.89 3.26
CA VAL A 222 -13.69 3.75 4.43
C VAL A 222 -13.00 2.96 5.54
N ARG A 223 -13.52 1.76 5.86
CA ARG A 223 -12.91 0.88 6.86
C ARG A 223 -11.47 0.53 6.49
N THR A 224 -11.22 0.12 5.24
CA THR A 224 -9.87 -0.25 4.77
C THR A 224 -8.93 0.94 4.83
N SER A 225 -9.39 2.12 4.41
CA SER A 225 -8.61 3.36 4.50
C SER A 225 -8.29 3.74 5.94
N ALA A 226 -9.25 3.60 6.85
CA ALA A 226 -9.02 3.86 8.28
C ALA A 226 -7.96 2.91 8.86
N LEU A 227 -8.03 1.61 8.55
CA LEU A 227 -7.04 0.64 9.02
C LEU A 227 -5.61 0.89 8.50
N VAL A 228 -5.49 1.43 7.29
CA VAL A 228 -4.18 1.76 6.71
C VAL A 228 -3.61 3.06 7.29
N ASN A 229 -4.44 4.10 7.43
CA ASN A 229 -3.99 5.42 7.84
C ASN A 229 -3.82 5.57 9.36
N TYR A 230 -4.55 4.76 10.13
CA TYR A 230 -4.46 4.75 11.59
C TYR A 230 -4.00 3.36 12.08
N PRO A 231 -2.78 2.92 11.69
CA PRO A 231 -2.28 1.62 12.14
C PRO A 231 -2.12 1.68 13.65
N THR A 232 -2.84 0.81 14.33
CA THR A 232 -2.48 0.50 15.70
C THR A 232 -1.14 -0.23 15.67
N THR A 233 -0.25 0.06 16.61
CA THR A 233 1.07 -0.58 16.79
C THR A 233 1.03 -2.10 16.80
N LEU A 234 -0.15 -2.68 16.89
CA LEU A 234 -0.44 -4.11 16.96
C LEU A 234 -0.61 -4.79 15.60
N MET A 235 -0.61 -4.07 14.47
CA MET A 235 -0.87 -4.66 13.14
C MET A 235 0.31 -4.50 12.17
N PRO A 236 1.42 -5.26 12.35
CA PRO A 236 2.54 -5.24 11.40
C PRO A 236 2.21 -5.94 10.07
N GLN A 237 1.03 -6.58 9.95
CA GLN A 237 0.59 -7.39 8.82
C GLN A 237 -0.17 -6.55 7.80
N GLU A 238 0.46 -5.49 7.27
CA GLU A 238 -0.14 -4.64 6.24
C GLU A 238 0.61 -4.76 4.92
N PHE A 239 -0.13 -5.04 3.84
CA PHE A 239 0.46 -5.36 2.55
C PHE A 239 0.93 -4.13 1.76
N ILE A 240 0.17 -3.03 1.80
CA ILE A 240 0.47 -1.83 1.00
C ILE A 240 1.72 -1.07 1.48
N GLY A 241 2.06 -1.19 2.76
CA GLY A 241 3.14 -0.39 3.36
C GLY A 241 4.55 -0.92 3.09
N GLY A 242 4.70 -2.14 2.54
CA GLY A 242 5.99 -2.81 2.47
C GLY A 242 6.65 -2.95 3.87
N PRO A 243 7.98 -3.11 3.93
CA PRO A 243 8.70 -3.17 5.19
C PRO A 243 8.54 -1.88 6.00
N ARG A 244 8.09 -1.99 7.26
CA ARG A 244 7.89 -0.87 8.18
C ARG A 244 8.98 -0.83 9.23
N SER A 245 9.54 0.35 9.48
CA SER A 245 10.49 0.55 10.56
C SER A 245 9.86 0.28 11.93
N SER A 246 10.61 -0.38 12.80
CA SER A 246 10.21 -0.61 14.19
C SER A 246 10.26 0.67 15.01
N GLU A 247 9.48 0.71 16.08
CA GLU A 247 9.56 1.77 17.10
C GLU A 247 10.89 1.79 17.85
N ASP A 248 11.65 0.69 17.79
CA ASP A 248 12.99 0.64 18.39
C ASP A 248 13.99 1.55 17.65
N VAL A 249 13.79 1.81 16.36
CA VAL A 249 14.70 2.64 15.54
C VAL A 249 14.75 4.09 16.02
N PRO A 250 13.62 4.85 16.10
CA PRO A 250 13.67 6.21 16.64
C PRO A 250 14.14 6.24 18.10
N ARG A 251 13.72 5.28 18.94
CA ARG A 251 14.15 5.20 20.34
C ARG A 251 15.68 5.06 20.44
N VAL A 252 16.28 4.14 19.69
CA VAL A 252 17.73 3.97 19.68
C VAL A 252 18.45 5.20 19.12
N ALA A 253 17.89 5.86 18.11
CA ALA A 253 18.45 7.10 17.59
C ALA A 253 18.45 8.23 18.64
N ASP A 254 17.38 8.31 19.45
CA ASP A 254 17.29 9.25 20.58
C ASP A 254 18.27 8.88 21.71
N ASP A 255 18.42 7.59 22.02
CA ASP A 255 19.42 7.10 23.01
C ASP A 255 20.85 7.43 22.54
N ILE A 256 21.15 7.23 21.26
CA ILE A 256 22.44 7.61 20.66
C ILE A 256 22.68 9.11 20.78
N LEU A 257 21.65 9.91 20.51
CA LEU A 257 21.73 11.37 20.65
C LEU A 257 22.01 11.77 22.11
N ALA A 258 21.25 11.20 23.05
CA ALA A 258 21.42 11.46 24.48
C ALA A 258 22.85 11.11 24.96
N LEU A 259 23.32 9.91 24.59
CA LEU A 259 24.69 9.48 24.88
C LEU A 259 25.75 10.40 24.27
N THR A 260 25.54 10.91 23.06
CA THR A 260 26.44 11.82 22.37
C THR A 260 26.53 13.17 23.09
N VAL A 261 25.38 13.71 23.48
CA VAL A 261 25.29 14.98 24.21
C VAL A 261 25.90 14.85 25.59
N ASP A 262 25.62 13.79 26.32
CA ASP A 262 26.13 13.54 27.67
C ASP A 262 27.67 13.42 27.70
N ARG A 263 28.23 12.71 26.72
CA ARG A 263 29.69 12.46 26.69
C ARG A 263 30.53 13.55 26.06
N PHE A 264 30.01 14.27 25.09
CA PHE A 264 30.77 15.21 24.26
C PHE A 264 30.23 16.64 24.29
N GLY A 265 29.15 16.88 25.00
CA GLY A 265 28.56 18.21 25.14
C GLY A 265 27.94 18.76 23.85
N ALA A 266 28.09 18.08 22.72
CA ALA A 266 27.59 18.55 21.43
C ALA A 266 27.01 17.39 20.57
N ARG A 267 25.93 17.67 19.85
CA ARG A 267 25.24 16.70 19.00
C ARG A 267 26.05 16.17 17.81
N GLN A 268 27.10 16.87 17.40
CA GLN A 268 27.75 16.64 16.11
C GLN A 268 29.15 16.02 16.20
N SER A 269 29.72 15.84 17.42
CA SER A 269 31.14 15.53 17.62
C SER A 269 31.50 14.05 17.60
N GLN A 270 30.54 13.16 17.43
CA GLN A 270 30.74 11.72 17.55
C GLN A 270 30.79 11.03 16.19
N PRO A 271 31.87 10.30 15.86
CA PRO A 271 31.88 9.42 14.70
C PRO A 271 30.95 8.20 14.94
N ILE A 272 29.97 8.03 14.06
CA ILE A 272 29.04 6.93 14.08
C ILE A 272 29.28 6.08 12.83
N ALA A 273 29.62 4.81 13.01
CA ALA A 273 29.69 3.87 11.92
C ALA A 273 28.36 3.15 11.75
N LEU A 274 27.78 3.29 10.58
CA LEU A 274 26.50 2.68 10.21
C LEU A 274 26.71 1.65 9.12
N ASP A 275 26.14 0.45 9.30
CA ASP A 275 26.09 -0.54 8.25
C ASP A 275 25.19 -0.05 7.09
N ARG A 276 25.66 -0.22 5.87
CA ARG A 276 24.97 0.23 4.66
C ARG A 276 23.56 -0.37 4.51
N HIS A 277 23.31 -1.57 5.03
CA HIS A 277 21.98 -2.20 4.99
C HIS A 277 20.95 -1.48 5.87
N LEU A 278 21.41 -0.78 6.91
CA LEU A 278 20.57 0.02 7.79
C LEU A 278 20.43 1.48 7.32
N SER A 279 21.21 1.86 6.28
CA SER A 279 21.44 3.23 5.86
C SER A 279 20.15 4.03 5.66
N PRO A 280 19.21 3.72 4.77
CA PRO A 280 18.19 4.73 4.45
C PRO A 280 17.36 5.16 5.67
N VAL A 281 17.14 4.25 6.63
CA VAL A 281 16.32 4.51 7.79
C VAL A 281 17.12 5.24 8.87
N PHE A 282 18.25 4.67 9.27
CA PHE A 282 19.06 5.29 10.33
C PHE A 282 19.72 6.60 9.90
N GLU A 283 20.09 6.78 8.63
CA GLU A 283 20.56 8.06 8.10
C GLU A 283 19.55 9.18 8.31
N TRP A 284 18.26 8.88 8.11
CA TRP A 284 17.21 9.86 8.37
C TRP A 284 17.13 10.27 9.84
N TYR A 285 17.19 9.31 10.76
CA TYR A 285 17.12 9.60 12.20
C TYR A 285 18.42 10.19 12.74
N LEU A 286 19.58 9.80 12.19
CA LEU A 286 20.90 10.28 12.60
C LEU A 286 21.42 11.46 11.75
N ARG A 287 20.57 12.09 10.93
CA ARG A 287 20.95 13.22 10.05
C ARG A 287 21.55 14.44 10.76
N TRP A 288 21.38 14.51 12.06
CA TRP A 288 21.99 15.54 12.92
C TRP A 288 23.51 15.32 13.13
N SER A 289 24.01 14.11 12.92
CA SER A 289 25.44 13.79 13.04
C SER A 289 26.17 14.18 11.76
N SER A 290 27.23 14.99 11.91
CA SER A 290 28.10 15.36 10.78
C SER A 290 29.19 14.32 10.48
N GLN A 291 29.37 13.32 11.36
CA GLN A 291 30.39 12.29 11.26
C GLN A 291 29.80 10.89 11.12
N LEU A 292 28.74 10.76 10.29
CA LEU A 292 28.13 9.48 9.97
C LEU A 292 28.92 8.81 8.85
N GLU A 293 29.51 7.64 9.13
CA GLU A 293 30.27 6.87 8.16
C GLU A 293 29.54 5.59 7.76
N LEU A 294 29.20 5.45 6.48
CA LEU A 294 28.60 4.24 5.93
C LEU A 294 29.67 3.21 5.63
N ARG A 295 29.54 2.00 6.18
CA ARG A 295 30.48 0.91 5.99
C ARG A 295 29.76 -0.39 5.64
N ASN A 296 30.40 -1.25 4.86
CA ASN A 296 29.87 -2.60 4.55
C ASN A 296 30.19 -3.62 5.67
N ASN A 297 31.22 -3.34 6.47
CA ASN A 297 31.60 -4.13 7.63
C ASN A 297 32.02 -3.18 8.76
N VAL A 298 31.21 -3.12 9.79
CA VAL A 298 31.42 -2.21 10.91
C VAL A 298 32.35 -2.80 11.97
N ILE A 299 32.33 -4.14 12.19
CA ILE A 299 33.14 -4.81 13.21
C ILE A 299 34.62 -4.91 12.83
N GLY A 300 34.92 -5.03 11.53
CA GLY A 300 36.31 -5.22 11.05
C GLY A 300 37.15 -3.93 10.95
N SER A 301 36.64 -2.78 11.36
CA SER A 301 37.34 -1.52 11.21
C SER A 301 38.22 -1.22 12.41
N THR A 302 39.47 -0.84 12.16
CA THR A 302 40.49 -0.50 13.16
C THR A 302 40.29 0.87 13.82
N ALA A 303 39.31 1.66 13.41
CA ALA A 303 39.06 2.97 13.99
C ALA A 303 38.32 2.89 15.33
N PRO A 304 38.65 3.69 16.36
CA PRO A 304 37.95 3.73 17.63
C PRO A 304 36.57 4.38 17.45
N GLN A 305 35.60 3.58 17.16
CA GLN A 305 34.21 4.02 16.99
C GLN A 305 33.47 3.82 18.29
N LEU A 306 32.79 4.85 18.74
CA LEU A 306 32.04 4.81 19.97
C LEU A 306 30.66 4.14 19.78
N LEU A 307 30.11 4.15 18.55
CA LEU A 307 28.82 3.60 18.22
C LEU A 307 28.90 2.86 16.88
N ALA A 308 28.36 1.67 16.83
CA ALA A 308 28.32 0.86 15.62
C ALA A 308 26.95 0.19 15.51
N LEU A 309 26.36 0.26 14.34
CA LEU A 309 25.09 -0.36 14.00
C LEU A 309 25.34 -1.41 12.93
N LEU A 310 24.78 -2.61 13.13
CA LEU A 310 24.95 -3.76 12.24
C LEU A 310 23.62 -4.44 12.00
N PRO A 311 23.38 -4.97 10.82
CA PRO A 311 22.30 -5.94 10.64
C PRO A 311 22.67 -7.25 11.37
N THR A 312 21.69 -7.89 11.98
CA THR A 312 21.85 -9.20 12.58
C THR A 312 20.67 -10.10 12.26
N ASP A 313 20.96 -11.28 11.71
CA ASP A 313 20.00 -12.31 11.37
C ASP A 313 20.01 -13.38 12.48
N GLY A 314 19.22 -13.14 13.55
CA GLY A 314 19.08 -14.12 14.61
C GLY A 314 19.84 -13.80 15.90
N GLN A 315 20.95 -14.46 16.20
CA GLN A 315 21.71 -14.16 17.41
C GLN A 315 22.59 -12.90 17.22
N PRO A 316 22.58 -11.96 18.18
CA PRO A 316 23.45 -10.81 18.10
C PRO A 316 24.92 -11.25 18.09
N PRO A 317 25.77 -10.66 17.24
CA PRO A 317 27.19 -10.92 17.27
C PRO A 317 27.76 -10.56 18.64
N ALA A 318 28.83 -11.25 19.04
CA ALA A 318 29.51 -10.94 20.29
C ALA A 318 30.02 -9.49 20.27
N ALA A 319 29.83 -8.75 21.36
CA ALA A 319 30.32 -7.39 21.46
C ALA A 319 31.84 -7.37 21.31
N PRO A 320 32.40 -6.46 20.51
CA PRO A 320 33.84 -6.27 20.47
C PRO A 320 34.39 -5.91 21.85
N ALA A 321 35.65 -6.24 22.12
CA ALA A 321 36.28 -5.97 23.42
C ALA A 321 36.14 -4.47 23.79
N GLY A 322 35.62 -4.21 24.98
CA GLY A 322 35.39 -2.83 25.46
C GLY A 322 34.14 -2.13 24.91
N TYR A 323 33.20 -2.89 24.33
CA TYR A 323 31.90 -2.37 23.91
C TYR A 323 30.77 -3.08 24.64
N ALA A 324 29.70 -2.35 24.95
CA ALA A 324 28.41 -2.90 25.37
C ALA A 324 27.44 -2.86 24.19
N GLY A 325 26.71 -3.95 23.97
CA GLY A 325 25.77 -4.08 22.85
C GLY A 325 24.33 -4.22 23.30
N GLN A 326 23.41 -3.64 22.54
CA GLN A 326 21.99 -3.80 22.70
C GLN A 326 21.34 -4.15 21.34
N ALA A 327 20.49 -5.18 21.34
CA ALA A 327 19.73 -5.56 20.16
C ALA A 327 18.40 -4.82 20.10
N GLY A 328 17.98 -4.47 18.90
CA GLY A 328 16.67 -3.88 18.62
C GLY A 328 16.05 -4.49 17.37
N ARG A 329 14.77 -4.24 17.19
CA ARG A 329 14.03 -4.60 15.97
C ARG A 329 14.22 -3.48 14.96
N PHE A 330 14.58 -3.84 13.72
CA PHE A 330 14.81 -2.86 12.67
C PHE A 330 13.54 -2.58 11.87
N ARG A 331 13.01 -3.63 11.28
CA ARG A 331 11.80 -3.51 10.47
C ARG A 331 10.98 -4.81 10.46
N TYR A 332 9.71 -4.62 10.19
CA TYR A 332 8.77 -5.70 9.97
C TYR A 332 8.47 -5.79 8.48
N ALA A 333 8.63 -6.98 7.91
CA ALA A 333 8.21 -7.29 6.56
C ALA A 333 7.11 -8.34 6.59
N TRP A 334 6.05 -8.12 5.82
CA TRP A 334 4.96 -9.06 5.70
C TRP A 334 4.35 -9.05 4.31
N THR A 335 4.00 -10.21 3.82
CA THR A 335 3.30 -10.38 2.55
C THR A 335 2.23 -11.46 2.69
N PRO A 336 1.04 -11.30 2.08
CA PRO A 336 0.00 -12.31 2.10
C PRO A 336 0.29 -13.52 1.19
N ALA A 337 1.42 -13.54 0.47
CA ALA A 337 1.82 -14.67 -0.36
C ALA A 337 1.85 -15.98 0.44
N GLY A 338 1.23 -17.03 -0.09
CA GLY A 338 1.16 -18.34 0.55
C GLY A 338 0.08 -18.50 1.62
N LEU A 339 -0.78 -17.48 1.85
CA LEU A 339 -1.99 -17.68 2.62
C LEU A 339 -3.00 -18.53 1.83
N ASP A 340 -3.68 -19.44 2.52
CA ASP A 340 -4.84 -20.12 1.97
C ASP A 340 -6.05 -19.18 1.88
N GLY A 341 -7.14 -19.61 1.21
CA GLY A 341 -8.31 -18.78 1.00
C GLY A 341 -8.94 -18.25 2.29
N ARG A 342 -8.91 -19.05 3.36
CA ARG A 342 -9.41 -18.65 4.68
C ARG A 342 -8.48 -17.64 5.36
N GLY A 343 -7.18 -17.86 5.28
CA GLY A 343 -6.17 -16.91 5.78
C GLY A 343 -6.29 -15.55 5.09
N TRP A 344 -6.55 -15.55 3.77
CA TRP A 344 -6.85 -14.34 3.03
C TRP A 344 -8.11 -13.64 3.52
N LEU A 345 -9.22 -14.37 3.73
CA LEU A 345 -10.47 -13.80 4.26
C LEU A 345 -10.27 -13.25 5.68
N ARG A 346 -9.56 -13.99 6.54
CA ARG A 346 -9.25 -13.55 7.90
C ARG A 346 -8.43 -12.27 7.88
N TRP A 347 -7.41 -12.22 7.06
CA TRP A 347 -6.60 -11.02 6.91
C TRP A 347 -7.39 -9.86 6.32
N LEU A 348 -8.23 -10.09 5.32
CA LEU A 348 -9.08 -9.04 4.74
C LEU A 348 -10.05 -8.45 5.78
N ILE A 349 -10.66 -9.31 6.62
CA ILE A 349 -11.67 -8.87 7.59
C ILE A 349 -11.04 -8.36 8.88
N PHE A 350 -10.04 -9.04 9.44
CA PHE A 350 -9.48 -8.71 10.75
C PHE A 350 -8.07 -8.14 10.71
N ARG A 351 -7.43 -8.13 9.55
CA ARG A 351 -5.99 -7.81 9.39
C ARG A 351 -5.08 -8.72 10.22
N GLU A 352 -5.50 -9.96 10.43
CA GLU A 352 -4.77 -10.98 11.18
C GLU A 352 -4.44 -12.16 10.30
N ALA A 353 -3.19 -12.60 10.31
CA ALA A 353 -2.73 -13.82 9.66
C ALA A 353 -1.88 -14.65 10.65
N PRO A 354 -2.52 -15.38 11.60
CA PRO A 354 -1.80 -16.13 12.63
C PRO A 354 -0.88 -17.21 12.04
N SER A 355 -1.28 -17.80 10.90
CA SER A 355 -0.48 -18.81 10.19
C SER A 355 0.78 -18.25 9.54
N LYS A 356 0.89 -16.92 9.41
CA LYS A 356 2.04 -16.27 8.80
C LYS A 356 2.41 -15.01 9.56
N PRO A 357 3.20 -15.13 10.65
CA PRO A 357 3.67 -13.96 11.38
C PRO A 357 4.59 -13.10 10.50
N PRO A 358 4.73 -11.79 10.79
CA PRO A 358 5.66 -10.93 10.08
C PRO A 358 7.10 -11.38 10.33
N THR A 359 7.93 -11.25 9.30
CA THR A 359 9.38 -11.40 9.44
C THR A 359 9.92 -10.16 10.14
N ILE A 360 10.73 -10.36 11.17
CA ILE A 360 11.33 -9.28 11.96
C ILE A 360 12.82 -9.25 11.66
N GLU A 361 13.27 -8.21 10.98
CA GLU A 361 14.69 -7.93 10.87
C GLU A 361 15.16 -7.22 12.14
N ARG A 362 16.35 -7.57 12.59
CA ARG A 362 16.94 -7.04 13.82
C ARG A 362 18.23 -6.31 13.51
N PHE A 363 18.65 -5.44 14.41
CA PHE A 363 19.96 -4.79 14.42
C PHE A 363 20.57 -4.88 15.81
N VAL A 364 21.86 -4.67 15.90
CA VAL A 364 22.56 -4.51 17.16
C VAL A 364 23.39 -3.24 17.08
N TRP A 365 23.38 -2.44 18.12
CA TRP A 365 24.27 -1.31 18.25
C TRP A 365 25.19 -1.50 19.43
N PHE A 366 26.39 -0.97 19.31
CA PHE A 366 27.44 -1.07 20.30
C PHE A 366 27.92 0.31 20.71
N SER A 367 28.12 0.51 21.98
CA SER A 367 28.74 1.72 22.52
C SER A 367 29.92 1.35 23.42
N ARG A 368 30.98 2.14 23.41
CA ARG A 368 31.98 2.03 24.45
C ARG A 368 31.40 2.57 25.74
N PRO A 369 31.55 1.86 26.90
CA PRO A 369 31.26 2.46 28.20
C PRO A 369 32.13 3.70 28.44
N ALA A 370 31.62 4.63 29.23
CA ALA A 370 32.46 5.73 29.70
C ALA A 370 33.69 5.12 30.39
N ARG A 371 34.91 5.63 30.10
CA ARG A 371 36.04 5.31 30.91
C ARG A 371 35.87 6.13 32.21
N ASP A 372 35.71 5.42 33.31
CA ASP A 372 35.78 6.02 34.66
C ASP A 372 37.11 6.74 34.87
#